data_102786a61c91160a515591090c4bf083
#
_entry.id   102786a61c91160a515591090c4bf083
#
_cell.length_a   1.000
_cell.length_b   1.000
_cell.length_c   1.000
_cell.angle_alpha   90.00
_cell.angle_beta   90.00
_cell.angle_gamma   90.00
#
_symmetry.space_group_name_H-M   'P 1'
#
loop_
_entity.id
_entity.type
_entity.pdbx_description
1 polymer ?
#
loop_
_entity_poly.entity_id
_entity_poly.type
_entity_poly.pdbx_seq_one_letter_code
_entity_poly.pdbx_strand_id
1 'polypeptide(L)'
;MPMEDIKQTIKQFILQEFLPGEDPANLTDSVDLVYQGIVDSLATLKLVSFLEEHFGIQLDADDANPENLRTLPDIAALVERKLKK
;
A
#
# COMPACT_ATOMS: atom_id res chain seq x y z
N MET A 1 -1.90 -12.83 10.03
CA MET A 1 -0.99 -12.71 8.86
C MET A 1 0.23 -11.90 9.24
N PRO A 2 1.43 -12.41 9.00
CA PRO A 2 2.65 -11.69 9.36
C PRO A 2 2.80 -10.38 8.58
N MET A 3 3.39 -9.39 9.23
CA MET A 3 3.62 -8.07 8.65
C MET A 3 4.41 -8.15 7.34
N GLU A 4 5.41 -9.03 7.27
CA GLU A 4 6.21 -9.19 6.06
C GLU A 4 5.38 -9.69 4.88
N ASP A 5 4.45 -10.61 5.11
CA ASP A 5 3.58 -11.12 4.05
C ASP A 5 2.65 -10.03 3.54
N ILE A 6 2.11 -9.22 4.45
CA ILE A 6 1.27 -8.09 4.09
C ILE A 6 2.07 -7.10 3.23
N LYS A 7 3.26 -6.77 3.67
CA LYS A 7 4.15 -5.84 2.96
C LYS A 7 4.49 -6.35 1.57
N GLN A 8 4.83 -7.63 1.45
CA GLN A 8 5.18 -8.21 0.16
C GLN A 8 3.99 -8.19 -0.81
N THR A 9 2.80 -8.49 -0.32
CA THR A 9 1.59 -8.45 -1.13
C THR A 9 1.35 -7.04 -1.67
N ILE A 10 1.49 -6.03 -0.82
CA ILE A 10 1.31 -4.63 -1.20
C ILE A 10 2.38 -4.21 -2.21
N LYS A 11 3.62 -4.59 -1.96
CA LYS A 11 4.73 -4.28 -2.86
C LYS A 11 4.50 -4.86 -4.25
N GLN A 12 4.08 -6.11 -4.33
CA GLN A 12 3.78 -6.76 -5.60
C GLN A 12 2.70 -6.01 -6.37
N PHE A 13 1.65 -5.59 -5.69
CA PHE A 13 0.57 -4.85 -6.32
C PHE A 13 1.07 -3.51 -6.88
N ILE A 14 1.83 -2.77 -6.08
CA ILE A 14 2.35 -1.46 -6.50
C ILE A 14 3.27 -1.61 -7.71
N LEU A 15 4.14 -2.61 -7.68
CA LEU A 15 5.05 -2.85 -8.81
C LEU A 15 4.29 -3.17 -10.08
N GLN A 16 3.28 -4.03 -9.99
CA GLN A 16 2.51 -4.44 -11.17
C GLN A 16 1.65 -3.33 -11.73
N GLU A 17 0.98 -2.58 -10.84
CA GLU A 17 -0.02 -1.60 -11.29
C GLU A 17 0.58 -0.24 -11.60
N PHE A 18 1.60 0.18 -10.86
CA PHE A 18 2.11 1.54 -10.97
C PHE A 18 3.52 1.63 -11.50
N LEU A 19 4.31 0.57 -11.39
CA LEU A 19 5.72 0.57 -11.76
C LEU A 19 6.07 -0.65 -12.61
N PRO A 20 5.33 -0.92 -13.70
CA PRO A 20 5.64 -2.09 -14.52
C PRO A 20 7.05 -1.99 -15.10
N GLY A 21 7.81 -3.06 -14.96
CA GLY A 21 9.18 -3.10 -15.45
C GLY A 21 10.22 -2.61 -14.46
N GLU A 22 9.79 -2.09 -13.30
CA GLU A 22 10.74 -1.61 -12.29
C GLU A 22 11.36 -2.79 -11.54
N ASP A 23 12.65 -2.67 -11.23
CA ASP A 23 13.33 -3.66 -10.41
C ASP A 23 12.74 -3.64 -8.99
N PRO A 24 12.23 -4.76 -8.49
CA PRO A 24 11.68 -4.80 -7.12
C PRO A 24 12.66 -4.33 -6.05
N ALA A 25 13.95 -4.47 -6.27
CA ALA A 25 14.96 -4.03 -5.32
C ALA A 25 14.97 -2.51 -5.13
N ASN A 26 14.41 -1.76 -6.08
CA ASN A 26 14.34 -0.30 -5.99
C ASN A 26 13.16 0.18 -5.16
N LEU A 27 12.20 -0.68 -4.89
CA LEU A 27 11.04 -0.32 -4.06
C LEU A 27 11.26 -0.84 -2.63
N THR A 28 11.96 -0.04 -1.85
CA THR A 28 12.33 -0.41 -0.48
C THR A 28 11.34 0.19 0.53
N ASP A 29 11.49 -0.20 1.80
CA ASP A 29 10.64 0.29 2.88
C ASP A 29 10.76 1.80 3.11
N SER A 30 11.86 2.40 2.69
CA SER A 30 12.09 3.83 2.91
C SER A 30 11.62 4.71 1.76
N VAL A 31 11.15 4.13 0.66
CA VAL A 31 10.65 4.93 -0.47
C VAL A 31 9.33 5.61 -0.07
N ASP A 32 9.29 6.92 -0.23
CA ASP A 32 8.08 7.70 0.04
C ASP A 32 7.22 7.71 -1.23
N LEU A 33 6.22 6.85 -1.25
CA LEU A 33 5.37 6.62 -2.43
C LEU A 33 4.58 7.87 -2.81
N VAL A 34 4.16 8.65 -1.81
CA VAL A 34 3.39 9.87 -2.05
C VAL A 34 4.31 10.97 -2.60
N TYR A 35 5.44 11.18 -1.95
CA TYR A 35 6.39 12.21 -2.36
C TYR A 35 6.93 11.95 -3.78
N GLN A 36 7.19 10.69 -4.10
CA GLN A 36 7.69 10.31 -5.43
C GLN A 36 6.61 10.33 -6.51
N GLY A 37 5.36 10.57 -6.12
CA GLY A 37 4.25 10.61 -7.07
C GLY A 37 3.78 9.24 -7.55
N ILE A 38 4.25 8.17 -6.91
CA ILE A 38 3.82 6.82 -7.26
C ILE A 38 2.37 6.61 -6.82
N VAL A 39 2.03 7.10 -5.62
CA VAL A 39 0.67 7.05 -5.10
C VAL A 39 0.06 8.45 -5.15
N ASP A 40 -0.58 8.77 -6.27
CA ASP A 40 -1.34 10.00 -6.45
C ASP A 40 -2.82 9.74 -6.15
N SER A 41 -3.70 10.68 -6.50
CA SER A 41 -5.14 10.55 -6.22
C SER A 41 -5.75 9.30 -6.89
N LEU A 42 -5.40 9.07 -8.15
CA LEU A 42 -5.94 7.91 -8.87
C LEU A 42 -5.36 6.61 -8.33
N ALA A 43 -4.05 6.58 -8.07
CA ALA A 43 -3.40 5.42 -7.52
C ALA A 43 -3.95 5.09 -6.14
N THR A 44 -4.26 6.11 -5.33
CA THR A 44 -4.88 5.92 -4.02
C THR A 44 -6.18 5.14 -4.12
N LEU A 45 -7.04 5.51 -5.07
CA LEU A 45 -8.30 4.80 -5.26
C LEU A 45 -8.09 3.33 -5.62
N LYS A 46 -7.15 3.07 -6.51
CA LYS A 46 -6.84 1.69 -6.90
C LYS A 46 -6.24 0.89 -5.76
N LEU A 47 -5.34 1.51 -5.00
CA LEU A 47 -4.71 0.86 -3.87
C LEU A 47 -5.73 0.52 -2.78
N VAL A 48 -6.60 1.47 -2.45
CA VAL A 48 -7.64 1.25 -1.44
C VAL A 48 -8.54 0.09 -1.86
N SER A 49 -8.99 0.08 -3.12
CA SER A 49 -9.84 -1.00 -3.63
C SER A 49 -9.14 -2.35 -3.52
N PHE A 50 -7.85 -2.40 -3.87
CA PHE A 50 -7.07 -3.63 -3.77
C PHE A 50 -7.00 -4.12 -2.32
N LEU A 51 -6.68 -3.21 -1.40
CA LEU A 51 -6.54 -3.58 0.00
C LEU A 51 -7.84 -4.10 0.59
N GLU A 52 -8.95 -3.45 0.25
CA GLU A 52 -10.25 -3.89 0.73
C GLU A 52 -10.63 -5.27 0.21
N GLU A 53 -10.42 -5.49 -1.08
CA GLU A 53 -10.78 -6.76 -1.70
C GLU A 53 -9.85 -7.89 -1.30
N HIS A 54 -8.55 -7.63 -1.31
CA HIS A 54 -7.56 -8.68 -1.05
C HIS A 54 -7.56 -9.11 0.42
N PHE A 55 -7.64 -8.16 1.34
CA PHE A 55 -7.54 -8.44 2.77
C PHE A 55 -8.90 -8.52 3.47
N GLY A 56 -9.99 -8.22 2.77
CA GLY A 56 -11.33 -8.28 3.35
C GLY A 56 -11.55 -7.24 4.42
N ILE A 57 -11.02 -6.04 4.25
CA ILE A 57 -11.13 -4.95 5.22
C ILE A 57 -11.91 -3.79 4.62
N GLN A 58 -12.28 -2.82 5.45
CA GLN A 58 -12.92 -1.59 5.02
C GLN A 58 -12.08 -0.39 5.43
N LEU A 59 -11.86 0.52 4.47
CA LEU A 59 -11.07 1.72 4.69
C LEU A 59 -11.95 2.94 4.44
N ASP A 60 -11.97 3.86 5.41
CA ASP A 60 -12.68 5.13 5.22
C ASP A 60 -11.71 6.21 4.73
N ALA A 61 -12.22 7.45 4.57
CA ALA A 61 -11.41 8.54 4.06
C ALA A 61 -10.22 8.87 4.97
N ASP A 62 -10.40 8.76 6.27
CA ASP A 62 -9.32 9.02 7.22
C ASP A 62 -8.25 7.94 7.14
N ASP A 63 -8.65 6.69 6.93
CA ASP A 63 -7.70 5.60 6.76
C ASP A 63 -6.85 5.77 5.52
N ALA A 64 -7.44 6.29 4.45
CA ALA A 64 -6.79 6.43 3.15
C ALA A 64 -6.04 7.76 2.98
N ASN A 65 -5.72 8.44 4.08
CA ASN A 65 -4.99 9.69 3.98
C ASN A 65 -3.52 9.44 3.57
N PRO A 66 -2.85 10.46 2.98
CA PRO A 66 -1.48 10.27 2.48
C PRO A 66 -0.48 9.79 3.54
N GLU A 67 -0.68 10.17 4.79
CA GLU A 67 0.24 9.77 5.86
C GLU A 67 0.26 8.26 6.06
N ASN A 68 -0.87 7.61 5.86
CA ASN A 68 -0.97 6.16 6.02
C ASN A 68 -0.50 5.39 4.79
N LEU A 69 -0.30 6.08 3.67
CA LEU A 69 0.04 5.45 2.40
C LEU A 69 1.43 5.86 1.89
N ARG A 70 2.26 6.45 2.74
CA ARG A 70 3.54 7.00 2.30
C ARG A 70 4.59 5.94 1.99
N THR A 71 4.68 4.92 2.83
CA THR A 71 5.69 3.86 2.66
C THR A 71 5.03 2.50 2.76
N LEU A 72 5.76 1.46 2.32
CA LEU A 72 5.26 0.09 2.45
C LEU A 72 4.95 -0.28 3.90
N PRO A 73 5.82 0.02 4.88
CA PRO A 73 5.47 -0.25 6.28
C PRO A 73 4.24 0.48 6.77
N ASP A 74 4.03 1.73 6.31
CA ASP A 74 2.84 2.49 6.70
C ASP A 74 1.57 1.81 6.21
N ILE A 75 1.55 1.40 4.94
CA ILE A 75 0.40 0.72 4.36
C ILE A 75 0.17 -0.62 5.06
N ALA A 76 1.23 -1.36 5.30
CA ALA A 76 1.12 -2.65 5.98
C ALA A 76 0.59 -2.49 7.41
N ALA A 77 1.01 -1.45 8.11
CA ALA A 77 0.52 -1.17 9.46
C ALA A 77 -0.97 -0.84 9.45
N LEU A 78 -1.42 -0.10 8.44
CA LEU A 78 -2.84 0.21 8.28
C LEU A 78 -3.65 -1.08 8.09
N VAL A 79 -3.20 -1.94 7.20
CA VAL A 79 -3.87 -3.23 6.94
C VAL A 79 -3.91 -4.07 8.22
N GLU A 80 -2.79 -4.14 8.93
CA GLU A 80 -2.73 -4.94 10.17
C GLU A 80 -3.70 -4.44 11.22
N ARG A 81 -3.79 -3.11 11.38
CA ARG A 81 -4.76 -2.53 12.33
C ARG A 81 -6.20 -2.92 11.98
N LYS A 82 -6.52 -2.92 10.69
CA LYS A 82 -7.86 -3.27 10.25
C LYS A 82 -8.16 -4.77 10.38
N LEU A 83 -7.16 -5.60 10.18
CA LEU A 83 -7.31 -7.04 10.33
C LEU A 83 -7.54 -7.46 11.78
N LYS A 84 -7.06 -6.68 12.73
CA LYS A 84 -7.17 -6.98 14.16
C LYS A 84 -8.50 -6.56 14.79
N LYS A 85 -9.34 -5.94 14.04
CA LYS A 85 -10.64 -5.49 14.53
C LYS A 85 -11.64 -6.62 14.71
#